data_90e258c54251641e155b514aff9e93f5
#
_entry.id   90e258c54251641e155b514aff9e93f5
#
_cell.length_a   1.000
_cell.length_b   1.000
_cell.length_c   1.000
_cell.angle_alpha   90.00
_cell.angle_beta   90.00
_cell.angle_gamma   90.00
#
_symmetry.space_group_name_H-M   'P 1'
#
loop_
_entity.id
_entity.type
_entity.pdbx_description
1 polymer ?
#
loop_
_entity_poly.entity_id
_entity_poly.type
_entity_poly.pdbx_seq_one_letter_code
_entity_poly.pdbx_strand_id
1 'polypeptide(L)'
;PMKGEFVMKGRISTDEDNNWAIHASTFEHGGKRYLIWCGWQKRRVYQENQCIYIAEMENPWTLASDRILISEPEYEWECQWISIDGNKTAYPIRVNEAPQFFYSLKKDKLLIYYSASGNWTPYYCVGLLTADTDSDLLNPASWKKAPEPVFKQAPENHVYGPGSICFIPSPDGKEWYMLYHARKSLYDMLVLDSRTPRMQKIEWDKEGIPVLGIPQKEGFPLRKPSGTPERK
;
A
#
# COMPACT_ATOMS: atom_id res chain seq x y z
N PRO A 1 3.71 17.30 -17.62
CA PRO A 1 4.83 16.41 -17.90
C PRO A 1 6.09 16.94 -17.23
N MET A 2 6.79 16.07 -16.49
CA MET A 2 8.07 16.41 -15.88
C MET A 2 9.11 16.61 -16.99
N LYS A 3 9.34 17.87 -17.35
CA LYS A 3 10.35 18.28 -18.33
C LYS A 3 11.35 19.20 -17.64
N GLY A 4 12.64 18.97 -17.84
CA GLY A 4 13.71 19.80 -17.31
C GLY A 4 14.72 18.99 -16.48
N GLU A 5 15.70 19.68 -15.92
CA GLU A 5 16.71 19.08 -15.05
C GLU A 5 16.14 18.76 -13.65
N PHE A 6 16.46 17.57 -13.16
CA PHE A 6 16.16 17.21 -11.78
C PHE A 6 17.29 17.68 -10.86
N VAL A 7 16.92 18.43 -9.83
CA VAL A 7 17.87 18.89 -8.81
C VAL A 7 17.64 18.09 -7.54
N MET A 8 18.67 17.38 -7.07
CA MET A 8 18.65 16.67 -5.80
C MET A 8 18.50 17.69 -4.66
N LYS A 9 17.41 17.56 -3.88
CA LYS A 9 17.15 18.42 -2.70
C LYS A 9 17.70 17.84 -1.40
N GLY A 10 18.16 16.61 -1.42
CA GLY A 10 18.67 15.90 -0.28
C GLY A 10 17.74 14.81 0.22
N ARG A 11 18.05 14.28 1.38
CA ARG A 11 17.26 13.27 2.07
C ARG A 11 16.16 13.95 2.89
N ILE A 12 14.96 13.38 2.89
CA ILE A 12 13.92 13.72 3.86
C ILE A 12 14.24 12.96 5.14
N SER A 13 14.59 13.68 6.23
CA SER A 13 14.75 13.07 7.55
C SER A 13 13.37 12.80 8.14
N THR A 14 13.09 11.54 8.48
CA THR A 14 11.79 11.13 9.02
C THR A 14 11.75 11.10 10.54
N ASP A 15 12.91 11.10 11.20
CA ASP A 15 13.11 11.18 12.64
C ASP A 15 14.55 11.51 12.99
N GLU A 16 14.81 11.89 14.25
CA GLU A 16 16.13 12.26 14.74
C GLU A 16 17.11 11.09 14.79
N ASP A 17 16.62 9.89 15.08
CA ASP A 17 17.43 8.66 15.18
C ASP A 17 17.82 8.09 13.82
N ASN A 18 17.33 8.69 12.74
CA ASN A 18 17.61 8.23 11.38
C ASN A 18 17.22 6.77 11.14
N ASN A 19 16.06 6.36 11.65
CA ASN A 19 15.54 5.02 11.45
C ASN A 19 15.26 4.72 9.98
N TRP A 20 15.24 3.45 9.66
CA TRP A 20 14.95 3.00 8.31
C TRP A 20 13.53 3.38 7.89
N ALA A 21 13.40 3.92 6.67
CA ALA A 21 12.15 4.38 6.09
C ALA A 21 12.16 4.18 4.57
N ILE A 22 11.08 3.62 4.02
CA ILE A 22 10.90 3.37 2.59
C ILE A 22 9.43 3.53 2.15
N HIS A 23 9.18 3.35 0.87
CA HIS A 23 7.85 3.34 0.26
C HIS A 23 7.03 4.62 0.56
N ALA A 24 7.69 5.77 0.45
CA ALA A 24 7.02 7.03 0.69
C ALA A 24 6.04 7.39 -0.44
N SER A 25 4.88 7.88 -0.06
CA SER A 25 3.94 8.55 -0.97
C SER A 25 3.38 9.82 -0.31
N THR A 26 2.81 10.72 -1.10
CA THR A 26 2.28 11.99 -0.60
C THR A 26 0.85 12.20 -1.05
N PHE A 27 0.10 12.96 -0.25
CA PHE A 27 -1.22 13.42 -0.63
C PHE A 27 -1.50 14.82 -0.06
N GLU A 28 -2.53 15.46 -0.60
CA GLU A 28 -3.00 16.77 -0.10
C GLU A 28 -4.41 16.61 0.47
N HIS A 29 -4.63 17.22 1.64
CA HIS A 29 -5.93 17.27 2.30
C HIS A 29 -6.04 18.53 3.15
N GLY A 30 -7.20 19.22 3.10
CA GLY A 30 -7.45 20.42 3.90
C GLY A 30 -6.43 21.55 3.66
N GLY A 31 -5.86 21.66 2.47
CA GLY A 31 -4.83 22.66 2.14
C GLY A 31 -3.43 22.33 2.69
N LYS A 32 -3.26 21.18 3.30
CA LYS A 32 -1.99 20.66 3.82
C LYS A 32 -1.49 19.51 2.97
N ARG A 33 -0.18 19.30 2.94
CA ARG A 33 0.46 18.14 2.31
C ARG A 33 0.97 17.20 3.40
N TYR A 34 0.78 15.91 3.15
CA TYR A 34 1.21 14.85 4.05
C TYR A 34 2.13 13.87 3.32
N LEU A 35 3.15 13.41 4.03
CA LEU A 35 3.96 12.25 3.66
C LEU A 35 3.46 11.03 4.45
N ILE A 36 3.28 9.91 3.76
CA ILE A 36 3.06 8.61 4.39
C ILE A 36 4.15 7.65 3.92
N TRP A 37 4.63 6.80 4.81
CA TRP A 37 5.71 5.85 4.50
C TRP A 37 5.68 4.66 5.44
N CYS A 38 6.44 3.62 5.15
CA CYS A 38 6.72 2.61 6.14
C CYS A 38 8.13 2.72 6.68
N GLY A 39 8.30 2.35 7.95
CA GLY A 39 9.58 2.44 8.62
C GLY A 39 9.61 1.69 9.94
N TRP A 40 10.77 1.68 10.55
CA TRP A 40 10.96 1.07 11.86
C TRP A 40 10.70 2.05 13.00
N GLN A 41 10.19 1.53 14.11
CA GLN A 41 10.01 2.32 15.34
C GLN A 41 11.34 2.69 15.96
N LYS A 42 12.29 1.74 15.94
CA LYS A 42 13.65 1.89 16.49
C LYS A 42 14.64 1.29 15.52
N ARG A 43 15.90 1.72 15.64
CA ARG A 43 16.98 1.08 14.92
C ARG A 43 17.06 -0.40 15.34
N ARG A 44 17.27 -1.26 14.34
CA ARG A 44 17.25 -2.71 14.43
C ARG A 44 17.95 -3.28 15.65
N VAL A 45 17.24 -4.11 16.42
CA VAL A 45 17.87 -5.03 17.35
C VAL A 45 17.55 -6.48 16.95
N TYR A 46 16.35 -6.98 17.06
CA TYR A 46 16.03 -8.37 16.67
C TYR A 46 14.59 -8.60 16.21
N GLN A 47 13.69 -7.69 16.47
CA GLN A 47 12.30 -7.78 16.04
C GLN A 47 11.86 -6.42 15.52
N GLU A 48 11.78 -6.29 14.22
CA GLU A 48 11.39 -5.06 13.59
C GLU A 48 9.97 -5.16 13.10
N ASN A 49 9.17 -4.26 13.63
CA ASN A 49 7.88 -4.01 13.04
C ASN A 49 8.08 -2.94 11.96
N GLN A 50 7.73 -3.27 10.74
CA GLN A 50 7.50 -2.24 9.72
C GLN A 50 6.12 -1.64 9.96
N CYS A 51 6.09 -0.37 10.24
CA CYS A 51 4.90 0.37 10.63
C CYS A 51 4.62 1.49 9.63
N ILE A 52 3.38 1.94 9.54
CA ILE A 52 3.01 3.09 8.71
C ILE A 52 3.02 4.35 9.55
N TYR A 53 3.70 5.35 9.02
CA TYR A 53 3.80 6.69 9.60
C TYR A 53 3.19 7.74 8.68
N ILE A 54 2.76 8.84 9.28
CA ILE A 54 2.33 10.06 8.61
C ILE A 54 3.03 11.26 9.24
N ALA A 55 3.32 12.27 8.42
CA ALA A 55 3.74 13.59 8.88
C ALA A 55 3.21 14.67 7.93
N GLU A 56 2.97 15.87 8.46
CA GLU A 56 2.70 17.06 7.66
C GLU A 56 3.99 17.55 6.99
N MET A 57 3.90 18.07 5.79
CA MET A 57 5.03 18.61 5.04
C MET A 57 4.92 20.14 4.92
N GLU A 58 5.99 20.83 5.22
CA GLU A 58 6.14 22.26 4.94
C GLU A 58 6.27 22.52 3.44
N ASN A 59 7.05 21.68 2.78
CA ASN A 59 7.31 21.73 1.34
C ASN A 59 7.62 20.30 0.84
N PRO A 60 7.79 20.05 -0.47
CA PRO A 60 7.97 18.68 -0.98
C PRO A 60 9.19 17.89 -0.46
N TRP A 61 10.09 18.49 0.29
CA TRP A 61 11.32 17.86 0.80
C TRP A 61 11.58 18.11 2.29
N THR A 62 10.64 18.75 3.04
CA THR A 62 10.79 19.07 4.46
C THR A 62 9.51 18.71 5.21
N LEU A 63 9.64 18.00 6.32
CA LEU A 63 8.53 17.73 7.24
C LEU A 63 8.28 18.96 8.14
N ALA A 64 7.01 19.25 8.39
CA ALA A 64 6.54 20.30 9.30
C ALA A 64 6.15 19.75 10.68
N SER A 65 6.00 18.44 10.80
CA SER A 65 5.64 17.79 12.06
C SER A 65 6.54 16.58 12.33
N ASP A 66 6.55 16.12 13.57
CA ASP A 66 7.08 14.81 13.93
C ASP A 66 6.31 13.71 13.19
N ARG A 67 6.94 12.54 13.05
CA ARG A 67 6.27 11.35 12.54
C ARG A 67 5.25 10.82 13.53
N ILE A 68 4.08 10.51 13.03
CA ILE A 68 3.00 9.91 13.80
C ILE A 68 2.80 8.46 13.32
N LEU A 69 2.83 7.52 14.25
CA LEU A 69 2.53 6.12 13.98
C LEU A 69 1.02 5.95 13.82
N ILE A 70 0.56 5.51 12.64
CA ILE A 70 -0.87 5.31 12.33
C ILE A 70 -1.25 3.85 12.10
N SER A 71 -0.27 2.97 11.89
CA SER A 71 -0.51 1.52 11.83
C SER A 71 0.74 0.74 12.20
N GLU A 72 0.58 -0.24 13.07
CA GLU A 72 1.55 -1.30 13.31
C GLU A 72 0.91 -2.68 13.08
N PRO A 73 1.68 -3.72 12.75
CA PRO A 73 1.14 -5.07 12.59
C PRO A 73 0.58 -5.60 13.91
N GLU A 74 -0.73 -5.82 13.96
CA GLU A 74 -1.47 -6.30 15.15
C GLU A 74 -2.28 -7.56 14.88
N TYR A 75 -2.80 -7.72 13.65
CA TYR A 75 -3.57 -8.89 13.27
C TYR A 75 -2.69 -10.03 12.80
N GLU A 76 -3.13 -11.27 12.98
CA GLU A 76 -2.39 -12.45 12.53
C GLU A 76 -2.06 -12.41 11.03
N TRP A 77 -2.98 -11.94 10.21
CA TRP A 77 -2.78 -11.83 8.77
C TRP A 77 -1.70 -10.80 8.36
N GLU A 78 -1.30 -9.89 9.24
CA GLU A 78 -0.20 -8.94 9.03
C GLU A 78 1.17 -9.53 9.43
N CYS A 79 1.16 -10.68 10.07
CA CYS A 79 2.35 -11.30 10.67
C CYS A 79 2.62 -12.70 10.13
N GLN A 80 1.97 -13.08 9.04
CA GLN A 80 2.10 -14.44 8.51
C GLN A 80 3.43 -14.65 7.83
N TRP A 81 4.08 -15.73 8.23
CA TRP A 81 5.31 -16.19 7.67
C TRP A 81 5.38 -17.71 7.69
N ILE A 82 5.67 -18.30 6.52
CA ILE A 82 5.98 -19.71 6.37
C ILE A 82 7.33 -19.80 5.69
N SER A 83 8.24 -20.59 6.25
CA SER A 83 9.44 -20.97 5.54
C SER A 83 9.10 -21.88 4.37
N ILE A 84 10.05 -22.05 3.45
CA ILE A 84 9.90 -22.87 2.24
C ILE A 84 9.53 -24.30 2.53
N ASP A 85 10.00 -24.83 3.68
CA ASP A 85 9.70 -26.18 4.17
C ASP A 85 8.35 -26.27 4.91
N GLY A 86 7.58 -25.17 4.95
CA GLY A 86 6.29 -25.10 5.61
C GLY A 86 6.35 -24.87 7.13
N ASN A 87 7.55 -24.75 7.70
CA ASN A 87 7.70 -24.52 9.13
C ASN A 87 7.57 -23.03 9.45
N LYS A 88 6.93 -22.69 10.56
CA LYS A 88 6.99 -21.36 11.14
C LYS A 88 8.41 -21.13 11.65
N THR A 89 9.06 -20.05 11.23
CA THR A 89 10.38 -19.75 11.76
C THR A 89 10.30 -19.05 13.11
N ALA A 90 11.46 -18.93 13.76
CA ALA A 90 11.60 -18.28 15.06
C ALA A 90 11.36 -16.75 15.01
N TYR A 91 11.29 -16.16 13.82
CA TYR A 91 11.15 -14.71 13.64
C TYR A 91 9.84 -14.41 12.92
N PRO A 92 8.77 -14.08 13.65
CA PRO A 92 7.53 -13.64 13.02
C PRO A 92 7.79 -12.36 12.22
N ILE A 93 7.31 -12.35 11.00
CA ILE A 93 7.30 -11.13 10.18
C ILE A 93 6.15 -10.28 10.64
N ARG A 94 6.43 -9.03 10.87
CA ARG A 94 5.48 -8.03 11.30
C ARG A 94 5.61 -6.83 10.37
N VAL A 95 4.79 -6.81 9.30
CA VAL A 95 4.94 -5.85 8.21
C VAL A 95 3.64 -5.16 7.88
N ASN A 96 3.67 -3.83 7.96
CA ASN A 96 2.79 -2.92 7.23
C ASN A 96 3.67 -2.04 6.35
N GLU A 97 3.49 -2.09 5.03
CA GLU A 97 4.36 -1.38 4.09
C GLU A 97 3.62 -0.84 2.86
N ALA A 98 4.32 -0.09 2.02
CA ALA A 98 3.84 0.45 0.75
C ALA A 98 2.49 1.18 0.85
N PRO A 99 2.33 2.17 1.76
CA PRO A 99 1.07 2.89 1.91
C PRO A 99 0.75 3.71 0.66
N GLN A 100 -0.51 3.64 0.24
CA GLN A 100 -1.05 4.41 -0.88
C GLN A 100 -2.35 5.08 -0.46
N PHE A 101 -2.38 6.39 -0.65
CA PHE A 101 -3.54 7.20 -0.33
C PHE A 101 -4.59 7.16 -1.44
N PHE A 102 -5.85 7.18 -1.04
CA PHE A 102 -6.98 7.35 -1.94
C PHE A 102 -8.15 8.02 -1.23
N TYR A 103 -9.02 8.70 -1.96
CA TYR A 103 -10.29 9.18 -1.43
C TYR A 103 -11.42 8.18 -1.70
N SER A 104 -12.40 8.08 -0.80
CA SER A 104 -13.69 7.50 -1.15
C SER A 104 -14.30 8.25 -2.34
N LEU A 105 -15.16 7.59 -3.12
CA LEU A 105 -15.83 8.21 -4.27
C LEU A 105 -16.62 9.46 -3.87
N LYS A 106 -17.22 9.46 -2.67
CA LYS A 106 -17.97 10.59 -2.10
C LYS A 106 -17.08 11.67 -1.50
N LYS A 107 -15.77 11.40 -1.37
CA LYS A 107 -14.77 12.26 -0.73
C LYS A 107 -15.07 12.60 0.73
N ASP A 108 -15.80 11.74 1.41
CA ASP A 108 -16.13 11.85 2.85
C ASP A 108 -15.18 11.00 3.74
N LYS A 109 -14.39 10.12 3.12
CA LYS A 109 -13.38 9.29 3.78
C LYS A 109 -12.02 9.42 3.11
N LEU A 110 -11.01 9.38 3.95
CA LEU A 110 -9.61 9.21 3.59
C LEU A 110 -9.25 7.73 3.74
N LEU A 111 -8.60 7.17 2.75
CA LEU A 111 -8.26 5.77 2.66
C LEU A 111 -6.76 5.63 2.50
N ILE A 112 -6.11 4.81 3.32
CA ILE A 112 -4.72 4.40 3.11
C ILE A 112 -4.72 2.88 2.95
N TYR A 113 -4.45 2.43 1.73
CA TYR A 113 -4.18 1.03 1.46
C TYR A 113 -2.72 0.76 1.74
N TYR A 114 -2.43 -0.35 2.39
CA TYR A 114 -1.06 -0.76 2.70
C TYR A 114 -0.91 -2.26 2.47
N SER A 115 0.31 -2.72 2.30
CA SER A 115 0.59 -4.14 2.18
C SER A 115 1.05 -4.69 3.51
N ALA A 116 0.76 -5.95 3.76
CA ALA A 116 1.05 -6.62 5.01
C ALA A 116 1.59 -8.03 4.82
N SER A 117 2.25 -8.56 5.84
CA SER A 117 3.04 -9.80 5.81
C SER A 117 4.29 -9.68 4.94
N GLY A 118 5.09 -10.72 4.86
CA GLY A 118 6.31 -10.71 4.05
C GLY A 118 6.02 -10.82 2.55
N ASN A 119 6.57 -9.91 1.75
CA ASN A 119 6.37 -9.91 0.29
C ASN A 119 6.94 -11.15 -0.43
N TRP A 120 7.74 -11.95 0.25
CA TRP A 120 8.28 -13.23 -0.21
C TRP A 120 7.40 -14.41 0.17
N THR A 121 6.26 -14.18 0.82
CA THR A 121 5.30 -15.21 1.22
C THR A 121 4.05 -15.17 0.32
N PRO A 122 3.28 -16.25 0.25
CA PRO A 122 1.98 -16.24 -0.43
C PRO A 122 0.94 -15.41 0.31
N TYR A 123 1.21 -15.03 1.55
CA TYR A 123 0.31 -14.32 2.46
C TYR A 123 0.42 -12.80 2.37
N TYR A 124 1.37 -12.28 1.57
CA TYR A 124 1.39 -10.86 1.28
C TYR A 124 0.01 -10.42 0.78
N CYS A 125 -0.52 -9.38 1.34
CA CYS A 125 -1.91 -8.97 1.13
C CYS A 125 -2.06 -7.47 1.34
N VAL A 126 -3.26 -6.95 1.16
CA VAL A 126 -3.56 -5.52 1.30
C VAL A 126 -4.50 -5.29 2.46
N GLY A 127 -4.12 -4.40 3.35
CA GLY A 127 -4.96 -3.84 4.41
C GLY A 127 -5.48 -2.45 4.06
N LEU A 128 -6.37 -1.93 4.90
CA LEU A 128 -7.00 -0.63 4.73
C LEU A 128 -7.08 0.11 6.07
N LEU A 129 -6.61 1.36 6.07
CA LEU A 129 -6.92 2.34 7.09
C LEU A 129 -7.92 3.34 6.55
N THR A 130 -8.87 3.75 7.38
CA THR A 130 -9.86 4.77 7.04
C THR A 130 -9.88 5.87 8.08
N ALA A 131 -10.09 7.11 7.65
CA ALA A 131 -10.36 8.24 8.51
C ALA A 131 -11.46 9.12 7.91
N ASP A 132 -12.18 9.86 8.75
CA ASP A 132 -13.13 10.86 8.30
C ASP A 132 -12.38 12.11 7.80
N THR A 133 -12.90 12.79 6.79
CA THR A 133 -12.23 13.95 6.17
C THR A 133 -12.12 15.17 7.08
N ASP A 134 -12.91 15.23 8.15
CA ASP A 134 -12.86 16.28 9.16
C ASP A 134 -11.99 15.91 10.39
N SER A 135 -11.35 14.74 10.36
CA SER A 135 -10.51 14.27 11.46
C SER A 135 -9.13 14.94 11.45
N ASP A 136 -8.51 15.01 12.62
CA ASP A 136 -7.09 15.32 12.73
C ASP A 136 -6.25 14.11 12.29
N LEU A 137 -5.60 14.23 11.14
CA LEU A 137 -4.81 13.13 10.54
C LEU A 137 -3.53 12.81 11.29
N LEU A 138 -3.05 13.72 12.13
CA LEU A 138 -1.89 13.50 13.00
C LEU A 138 -2.27 12.88 14.34
N ASN A 139 -3.55 12.62 14.58
CA ASN A 139 -4.03 11.83 15.71
C ASN A 139 -4.18 10.35 15.29
N PRO A 140 -3.40 9.41 15.87
CA PRO A 140 -3.52 7.98 15.53
C PRO A 140 -4.94 7.43 15.67
N ALA A 141 -5.72 7.93 16.64
CA ALA A 141 -7.08 7.47 16.89
C ALA A 141 -8.08 7.83 15.77
N SER A 142 -7.71 8.74 14.87
CA SER A 142 -8.52 9.05 13.68
C SER A 142 -8.51 7.93 12.66
N TRP A 143 -7.48 7.09 12.67
CA TRP A 143 -7.29 6.02 11.71
C TRP A 143 -7.87 4.70 12.22
N LYS A 144 -8.81 4.14 11.47
CA LYS A 144 -9.46 2.87 11.78
C LYS A 144 -8.94 1.80 10.82
N LYS A 145 -8.35 0.76 11.37
CA LYS A 145 -7.83 -0.38 10.60
C LYS A 145 -8.95 -1.38 10.31
N ALA A 146 -9.01 -1.86 9.07
CA ALA A 146 -9.87 -2.98 8.71
C ALA A 146 -9.40 -4.26 9.42
N PRO A 147 -10.30 -5.05 10.05
CA PRO A 147 -9.91 -6.24 10.81
C PRO A 147 -9.47 -7.39 9.91
N GLU A 148 -9.81 -7.36 8.62
CA GLU A 148 -9.49 -8.37 7.61
C GLU A 148 -8.77 -7.72 6.43
N PRO A 149 -7.92 -8.48 5.70
CA PRO A 149 -7.31 -7.97 4.48
C PRO A 149 -8.38 -7.72 3.42
N VAL A 150 -8.29 -6.57 2.74
CA VAL A 150 -9.22 -6.17 1.68
C VAL A 150 -8.85 -6.77 0.31
N PHE A 151 -7.65 -7.33 0.19
CA PHE A 151 -7.18 -8.03 -1.01
C PHE A 151 -6.10 -9.02 -0.64
N LYS A 152 -6.29 -10.30 -0.98
CA LYS A 152 -5.39 -11.40 -0.59
C LYS A 152 -5.27 -12.43 -1.72
N GLN A 153 -4.43 -13.43 -1.52
CA GLN A 153 -4.23 -14.50 -2.49
C GLN A 153 -5.55 -15.15 -2.95
N ALA A 154 -5.53 -15.63 -4.18
CA ALA A 154 -6.60 -16.41 -4.80
C ALA A 154 -5.98 -17.69 -5.42
N PRO A 155 -5.77 -18.75 -4.62
CA PRO A 155 -5.16 -20.00 -5.09
C PRO A 155 -5.89 -20.62 -6.27
N GLU A 156 -7.22 -20.51 -6.32
CA GLU A 156 -8.08 -20.95 -7.42
C GLU A 156 -7.76 -20.24 -8.76
N ASN A 157 -7.20 -19.05 -8.69
CA ASN A 157 -6.75 -18.26 -9.84
C ASN A 157 -5.22 -18.33 -10.04
N HIS A 158 -4.51 -19.15 -9.27
CA HIS A 158 -3.04 -19.19 -9.25
C HIS A 158 -2.43 -17.80 -9.00
N VAL A 159 -2.95 -17.07 -7.99
CA VAL A 159 -2.45 -15.77 -7.59
C VAL A 159 -2.08 -15.80 -6.12
N TYR A 160 -0.81 -15.52 -5.85
CA TYR A 160 -0.22 -15.59 -4.52
C TYR A 160 0.53 -14.31 -4.17
N GLY A 161 0.44 -13.88 -2.93
CA GLY A 161 1.13 -12.71 -2.41
C GLY A 161 0.85 -11.41 -3.19
N PRO A 162 -0.42 -11.05 -3.44
CA PRO A 162 -0.74 -9.78 -4.10
C PRO A 162 -0.51 -8.61 -3.16
N GLY A 163 0.07 -7.51 -3.67
CA GLY A 163 0.27 -6.31 -2.88
C GLY A 163 0.99 -5.19 -3.62
N SER A 164 1.48 -4.19 -2.88
CA SER A 164 2.08 -2.95 -3.40
C SER A 164 1.17 -2.30 -4.44
N ILE A 165 -0.06 -2.01 -4.03
CA ILE A 165 -1.09 -1.51 -4.93
C ILE A 165 -0.93 0.00 -5.20
N CYS A 166 -1.41 0.43 -6.36
CA CYS A 166 -1.73 1.83 -6.62
C CYS A 166 -2.97 1.93 -7.51
N PHE A 167 -3.62 3.09 -7.49
CA PHE A 167 -4.83 3.33 -8.26
C PHE A 167 -4.56 4.28 -9.41
N ILE A 168 -5.11 3.96 -10.59
CA ILE A 168 -5.02 4.81 -11.77
C ILE A 168 -6.41 4.98 -12.39
N PRO A 169 -6.77 6.19 -12.83
CA PRO A 169 -7.98 6.40 -13.60
C PRO A 169 -7.79 5.94 -15.05
N SER A 170 -8.90 5.62 -15.71
CA SER A 170 -8.94 5.52 -17.17
C SER A 170 -8.62 6.88 -17.82
N PRO A 171 -8.21 6.92 -19.10
CA PRO A 171 -7.89 8.17 -19.79
C PRO A 171 -8.99 9.23 -19.77
N ASP A 172 -10.25 8.83 -19.69
CA ASP A 172 -11.40 9.74 -19.58
C ASP A 172 -11.89 9.95 -18.13
N GLY A 173 -11.21 9.33 -17.15
CA GLY A 173 -11.53 9.44 -15.72
C GLY A 173 -12.79 8.74 -15.25
N LYS A 174 -13.46 7.96 -16.11
CA LYS A 174 -14.75 7.31 -15.77
C LYS A 174 -14.61 5.98 -15.05
N GLU A 175 -13.47 5.32 -15.23
CA GLU A 175 -13.16 4.04 -14.63
C GLU A 175 -11.90 4.15 -13.80
N TRP A 176 -11.78 3.28 -12.80
CA TRP A 176 -10.60 3.18 -11.96
C TRP A 176 -10.04 1.76 -12.00
N TYR A 177 -8.74 1.67 -11.98
CA TYR A 177 -7.99 0.43 -12.01
C TYR A 177 -7.01 0.40 -10.85
N MET A 178 -6.79 -0.81 -10.34
CA MET A 178 -5.73 -1.11 -9.40
C MET A 178 -4.58 -1.79 -10.14
N LEU A 179 -3.38 -1.27 -9.96
CA LEU A 179 -2.13 -1.95 -10.31
C LEU A 179 -1.59 -2.61 -9.05
N TYR A 180 -1.10 -3.81 -9.19
CA TYR A 180 -0.49 -4.57 -8.09
C TYR A 180 0.51 -5.57 -8.65
N HIS A 181 1.35 -6.17 -7.81
CA HIS A 181 2.13 -7.32 -8.19
C HIS A 181 1.59 -8.59 -7.50
N ALA A 182 1.85 -9.73 -8.12
CA ALA A 182 1.59 -11.04 -7.52
C ALA A 182 2.47 -12.11 -8.19
N ARG A 183 2.53 -13.28 -7.56
CA ARG A 183 3.15 -14.50 -8.12
C ARG A 183 2.07 -15.43 -8.63
N LYS A 184 2.46 -16.31 -9.54
CA LYS A 184 1.57 -17.35 -10.12
C LYS A 184 1.76 -18.73 -9.48
N SER A 185 2.76 -18.90 -8.63
CA SER A 185 3.08 -20.17 -7.99
C SER A 185 3.55 -19.95 -6.55
N LEU A 186 3.20 -20.88 -5.67
CA LEU A 186 3.74 -20.96 -4.31
C LEU A 186 5.26 -21.21 -4.31
N TYR A 187 5.76 -21.92 -5.31
CA TYR A 187 7.16 -22.31 -5.40
C TYR A 187 8.07 -21.19 -5.90
N ASP A 188 7.50 -20.14 -6.47
CA ASP A 188 8.27 -18.99 -6.98
C ASP A 188 8.72 -18.02 -5.86
N MET A 189 8.43 -18.32 -4.61
CA MET A 189 8.73 -17.43 -3.49
C MET A 189 10.19 -17.20 -3.22
N LEU A 190 11.06 -18.12 -3.66
CA LEU A 190 12.51 -18.00 -3.56
C LEU A 190 13.12 -17.05 -4.58
N VAL A 191 12.40 -16.73 -5.64
CA VAL A 191 12.87 -15.88 -6.71
C VAL A 191 12.19 -14.53 -6.60
N LEU A 192 12.90 -13.52 -6.13
CA LEU A 192 12.38 -12.16 -5.97
C LEU A 192 11.75 -11.64 -7.26
N ASP A 193 12.29 -12.03 -8.41
CA ASP A 193 11.84 -11.60 -9.74
C ASP A 193 10.59 -12.34 -10.25
N SER A 194 10.05 -13.29 -9.48
CA SER A 194 8.81 -14.00 -9.85
C SER A 194 7.54 -13.16 -9.72
N ARG A 195 7.63 -11.98 -9.12
CA ARG A 195 6.51 -11.04 -9.01
C ARG A 195 6.25 -10.36 -10.35
N THR A 196 5.03 -10.48 -10.84
CA THR A 196 4.62 -9.85 -12.10
C THR A 196 3.62 -8.72 -11.85
N PRO A 197 3.73 -7.59 -12.59
CA PRO A 197 2.74 -6.53 -12.52
C PRO A 197 1.39 -7.01 -13.08
N ARG A 198 0.32 -6.63 -12.42
CA ARG A 198 -1.05 -6.97 -12.79
C ARG A 198 -1.94 -5.75 -12.70
N MET A 199 -3.02 -5.76 -13.43
CA MET A 199 -4.02 -4.72 -13.41
C MET A 199 -5.41 -5.34 -13.38
N GLN A 200 -6.30 -4.79 -12.57
CA GLN A 200 -7.73 -5.09 -12.65
C GLN A 200 -8.57 -3.86 -12.37
N LYS A 201 -9.77 -3.84 -12.93
CA LYS A 201 -10.74 -2.79 -12.67
C LYS A 201 -11.25 -2.93 -11.25
N ILE A 202 -11.45 -1.79 -10.57
CA ILE A 202 -12.13 -1.72 -9.28
C ILE A 202 -13.57 -1.27 -9.48
N GLU A 203 -14.41 -1.69 -8.54
CA GLU A 203 -15.78 -1.21 -8.40
C GLU A 203 -15.90 -0.40 -7.10
N TRP A 204 -17.06 0.16 -6.85
CA TRP A 204 -17.33 0.95 -5.66
C TRP A 204 -18.49 0.34 -4.89
N ASP A 205 -18.37 0.29 -3.58
CA ASP A 205 -19.51 -0.08 -2.75
C ASP A 205 -20.50 1.11 -2.59
N LYS A 206 -21.59 0.86 -1.86
CA LYS A 206 -22.63 1.89 -1.60
C LYS A 206 -22.10 3.08 -0.79
N GLU A 207 -21.03 2.90 -0.06
CA GLU A 207 -20.35 3.92 0.75
C GLU A 207 -19.29 4.68 -0.06
N GLY A 208 -19.00 4.22 -1.27
CA GLY A 208 -17.99 4.80 -2.15
C GLY A 208 -16.57 4.37 -1.81
N ILE A 209 -16.42 3.23 -1.14
CA ILE A 209 -15.12 2.60 -0.89
C ILE A 209 -14.78 1.68 -2.06
N PRO A 210 -13.52 1.69 -2.56
CA PRO A 210 -13.09 0.76 -3.59
C PRO A 210 -13.24 -0.69 -3.19
N VAL A 211 -13.96 -1.46 -4.01
CA VAL A 211 -14.05 -2.93 -3.93
C VAL A 211 -12.98 -3.51 -4.84
N LEU A 212 -11.93 -4.05 -4.26
CA LEU A 212 -10.77 -4.54 -5.00
C LEU A 212 -11.04 -5.88 -5.68
N GLY A 213 -12.06 -6.62 -5.22
CA GLY A 213 -12.45 -7.91 -5.78
C GLY A 213 -11.49 -9.05 -5.43
N ILE A 214 -11.49 -10.09 -6.26
CA ILE A 214 -10.59 -11.25 -6.15
C ILE A 214 -9.49 -11.11 -7.19
N PRO A 215 -8.22 -11.37 -6.85
CA PRO A 215 -7.13 -11.35 -7.81
C PRO A 215 -7.39 -12.23 -9.03
N GLN A 216 -7.35 -11.65 -10.23
CA GLN A 216 -7.63 -12.35 -11.46
C GLN A 216 -6.43 -13.18 -11.93
N LYS A 217 -6.71 -14.36 -12.52
CA LYS A 217 -5.67 -15.22 -13.11
C LYS A 217 -4.92 -14.51 -14.23
N GLU A 218 -3.67 -14.90 -14.45
CA GLU A 218 -2.89 -14.44 -15.60
C GLU A 218 -3.63 -14.71 -16.91
N GLY A 219 -3.60 -13.72 -17.82
CA GLY A 219 -4.33 -13.82 -19.10
C GLY A 219 -5.84 -13.60 -19.01
N PHE A 220 -6.38 -13.23 -17.84
CA PHE A 220 -7.78 -12.85 -17.75
C PHE A 220 -8.06 -11.65 -18.65
N PRO A 221 -9.09 -11.71 -19.53
CA PRO A 221 -9.37 -10.61 -20.45
C PRO A 221 -9.75 -9.34 -19.71
N LEU A 222 -8.97 -8.29 -19.86
CA LEU A 222 -9.30 -6.97 -19.39
C LEU A 222 -9.83 -6.14 -20.56
N ARG A 223 -10.99 -5.55 -20.40
CA ARG A 223 -11.49 -4.59 -21.38
C ARG A 223 -10.54 -3.39 -21.46
N LYS A 224 -10.36 -2.89 -22.67
CA LYS A 224 -9.60 -1.64 -22.89
C LYS A 224 -10.21 -0.54 -22.02
N PRO A 225 -9.40 0.18 -21.20
CA PRO A 225 -9.90 1.26 -20.36
C PRO A 225 -10.63 2.32 -21.17
N SER A 226 -11.71 2.87 -20.63
CA SER A 226 -12.51 3.90 -21.29
C SER A 226 -11.64 5.12 -21.65
N GLY A 227 -11.95 5.77 -22.77
CA GLY A 227 -11.16 6.90 -23.25
C GLY A 227 -9.79 6.56 -23.85
N THR A 228 -9.40 5.27 -23.91
CA THR A 228 -8.13 4.88 -24.56
C THR A 228 -8.21 5.15 -26.06
N PRO A 229 -7.26 5.91 -26.65
CA PRO A 229 -7.24 6.17 -28.08
C PRO A 229 -7.18 4.89 -28.91
N GLU A 230 -7.85 4.88 -30.07
CA GLU A 230 -7.62 3.83 -31.06
C GLU A 230 -6.20 3.95 -31.61
N ARG A 231 -5.51 2.80 -31.71
CA ARG A 231 -4.24 2.79 -32.42
C ARG A 231 -4.52 3.09 -33.90
N LYS A 232 -3.94 4.21 -34.38
CA LYS A 232 -3.88 4.48 -35.80
C LYS A 232 -2.95 3.50 -36.50
#